data_4df7c22e59a62914a3c22a6d1c0ad725
#
_entry.id   4df7c22e59a62914a3c22a6d1c0ad725
#
_cell.length_a   1.000
_cell.length_b   1.000
_cell.length_c   1.000
_cell.angle_alpha   90.00
_cell.angle_beta   90.00
_cell.angle_gamma   90.00
#
_symmetry.space_group_name_H-M   'P 1'
#
loop_
_entity.id
_entity.type
_entity.pdbx_description
1 polymer ?
#
loop_
_entity_poly.entity_id
_entity_poly.type
_entity_poly.pdbx_seq_one_letter_code
_entity_poly.pdbx_strand_id
1 'polypeptide(L)'
;MEFPIAIHKDDGSVYGVTVPDIPGVHSWGDTIDEAIRNAREAITGHVSTLVELGEDVGFTCSTIEELAANKDYAGAVWALVNVDLTKLDSKPERINISLPRFVLHKIDAYVEKRHETRSGFLARIALEALAHE
;
A
#
# COMPACT_ATOMS: atom_id res chain seq x y z
N MET A 1 -2.59 2.71 -2.00
CA MET A 1 -1.27 2.97 -1.39
C MET A 1 -0.25 2.04 -2.00
N GLU A 2 0.90 2.56 -2.39
CA GLU A 2 1.96 1.78 -3.02
C GLU A 2 3.08 1.52 -2.04
N PHE A 3 3.47 0.24 -1.93
CA PHE A 3 4.58 -0.17 -1.06
C PHE A 3 5.76 -0.63 -1.90
N PRO A 4 6.96 -0.07 -1.65
CA PRO A 4 8.17 -0.59 -2.27
C PRO A 4 8.48 -1.99 -1.73
N ILE A 5 8.85 -2.89 -2.63
CA ILE A 5 9.31 -4.23 -2.24
C ILE A 5 10.69 -4.48 -2.83
N ALA A 6 11.52 -5.16 -2.06
CA ALA A 6 12.86 -5.59 -2.47
C ALA A 6 12.83 -7.08 -2.81
N ILE A 7 13.20 -7.43 -4.03
CA ILE A 7 13.20 -8.80 -4.52
C ILE A 7 14.64 -9.27 -4.66
N HIS A 8 14.95 -10.40 -4.02
CA HIS A 8 16.26 -11.01 -4.06
C HIS A 8 16.16 -12.44 -4.53
N LYS A 9 17.18 -12.91 -5.22
CA LYS A 9 17.29 -14.32 -5.61
C LYS A 9 18.72 -14.80 -5.39
N ASP A 10 18.86 -15.84 -4.58
CA ASP A 10 20.10 -16.58 -4.44
C ASP A 10 20.17 -17.68 -5.52
N ASP A 11 21.37 -18.05 -5.95
CA ASP A 11 21.57 -19.08 -6.95
C ASP A 11 20.87 -20.39 -6.57
N GLY A 12 20.03 -20.91 -7.47
CA GLY A 12 19.29 -22.14 -7.25
C GLY A 12 18.12 -22.02 -6.28
N SER A 13 17.77 -20.80 -5.87
CA SER A 13 16.68 -20.54 -4.94
C SER A 13 15.49 -19.86 -5.62
N VAL A 14 14.47 -19.56 -4.83
CA VAL A 14 13.29 -18.80 -5.25
C VAL A 14 13.55 -17.30 -5.11
N TYR A 15 12.68 -16.48 -5.68
CA TYR A 15 12.69 -15.03 -5.45
C TYR A 15 12.07 -14.74 -4.08
N GLY A 16 12.89 -14.20 -3.18
CA GLY A 16 12.43 -13.75 -1.86
C GLY A 16 12.04 -12.29 -1.90
N VAL A 17 11.02 -11.92 -1.16
CA VAL A 17 10.51 -10.55 -1.10
C VAL A 17 10.56 -10.04 0.33
N THR A 18 11.11 -8.86 0.50
CA THR A 18 11.06 -8.07 1.75
C THR A 18 10.24 -6.82 1.50
N VAL A 19 9.40 -6.46 2.45
CA VAL A 19 8.61 -5.21 2.42
C VAL A 19 9.19 -4.28 3.49
N PRO A 20 10.11 -3.37 3.12
CA PRO A 20 10.83 -2.58 4.13
C PRO A 20 9.94 -1.72 5.03
N ASP A 21 8.85 -1.17 4.48
CA ASP A 21 7.94 -0.30 5.24
C ASP A 21 6.98 -1.07 6.17
N ILE A 22 6.93 -2.39 6.05
CA ILE A 22 6.08 -3.24 6.89
C ILE A 22 6.94 -4.36 7.47
N PRO A 23 7.61 -4.13 8.61
CA PRO A 23 8.45 -5.16 9.23
C PRO A 23 7.67 -6.44 9.55
N GLY A 24 8.29 -7.58 9.29
CA GLY A 24 7.67 -8.88 9.55
C GLY A 24 6.88 -9.46 8.38
N VAL A 25 6.68 -8.71 7.32
CA VAL A 25 6.02 -9.21 6.10
C VAL A 25 7.07 -9.68 5.12
N HIS A 26 7.03 -10.95 4.79
CA HIS A 26 7.90 -11.60 3.82
C HIS A 26 7.08 -12.45 2.87
N SER A 27 7.59 -12.63 1.66
CA SER A 27 6.95 -13.47 0.66
C SER A 27 8.01 -14.08 -0.27
N TRP A 28 7.58 -14.92 -1.18
CA TRP A 28 8.46 -15.54 -2.17
C TRP A 28 7.64 -15.98 -3.38
N GLY A 29 8.35 -16.32 -4.46
CA GLY A 29 7.75 -16.88 -5.65
C GLY A 29 8.81 -17.50 -6.56
N ASP A 30 8.39 -18.39 -7.45
CA ASP A 30 9.29 -19.03 -8.42
C ASP A 30 9.66 -18.08 -9.56
N THR A 31 8.81 -17.09 -9.81
CA THR A 31 9.04 -16.03 -10.78
C THR A 31 8.89 -14.65 -10.11
N ILE A 32 9.38 -13.61 -10.75
CA ILE A 32 9.20 -12.23 -10.24
C ILE A 32 7.71 -11.88 -10.17
N ASP A 33 6.94 -12.22 -11.20
CA ASP A 33 5.50 -11.93 -11.22
C ASP A 33 4.76 -12.63 -10.07
N GLU A 34 5.09 -13.89 -9.82
CA GLU A 34 4.51 -14.65 -8.71
C GLU A 34 4.92 -14.06 -7.37
N ALA A 35 6.20 -13.69 -7.21
CA ALA A 35 6.70 -13.06 -6.00
C ALA A 35 5.96 -11.74 -5.70
N ILE A 36 5.68 -10.92 -6.72
CA ILE A 36 4.93 -9.68 -6.57
C ILE A 36 3.48 -9.94 -6.15
N ARG A 37 2.81 -10.92 -6.79
CA ARG A 37 1.43 -11.28 -6.41
C ARG A 37 1.35 -11.79 -4.98
N ASN A 38 2.28 -12.65 -4.60
CA ASN A 38 2.34 -13.20 -3.24
C ASN A 38 2.65 -12.12 -2.20
N ALA A 39 3.49 -11.14 -2.55
CA ALA A 39 3.77 -9.99 -1.68
C ALA A 39 2.51 -9.15 -1.46
N ARG A 40 1.71 -8.91 -2.49
CA ARG A 40 0.44 -8.19 -2.37
C ARG A 40 -0.52 -8.91 -1.42
N GLU A 41 -0.64 -10.22 -1.55
CA GLU A 41 -1.47 -11.03 -0.67
C GLU A 41 -0.96 -11.01 0.77
N ALA A 42 0.36 -11.09 0.96
CA ALA A 42 0.96 -11.03 2.29
C ALA A 42 0.73 -9.69 2.97
N ILE A 43 0.88 -8.58 2.25
CA ILE A 43 0.60 -7.23 2.76
C ILE A 43 -0.88 -7.11 3.12
N THR A 44 -1.76 -7.52 2.22
CA THR A 44 -3.21 -7.46 2.43
C THR A 44 -3.63 -8.25 3.66
N GLY A 45 -3.11 -9.47 3.81
CA GLY A 45 -3.40 -10.33 4.95
C GLY A 45 -2.90 -9.74 6.28
N HIS A 46 -1.70 -9.19 6.26
CA HIS A 46 -1.12 -8.54 7.46
C HIS A 46 -1.94 -7.34 7.90
N VAL A 47 -2.29 -6.46 6.97
CA VAL A 47 -3.10 -5.27 7.27
C VAL A 47 -4.50 -5.66 7.73
N SER A 48 -5.13 -6.66 7.10
CA SER A 48 -6.44 -7.17 7.53
C SER A 48 -6.40 -7.64 8.98
N THR A 49 -5.35 -8.35 9.37
CA THR A 49 -5.18 -8.82 10.75
C THR A 49 -5.05 -7.64 11.72
N LEU A 50 -4.28 -6.62 11.37
CA LEU A 50 -4.16 -5.41 12.20
C LEU A 50 -5.50 -4.71 12.38
N VAL A 51 -6.28 -4.59 11.31
CA VAL A 51 -7.62 -3.98 11.35
C VAL A 51 -8.54 -4.78 12.28
N GLU A 52 -8.56 -6.10 12.18
CA GLU A 52 -9.37 -6.98 13.03
C GLU A 52 -8.99 -6.87 14.52
N LEU A 53 -7.70 -6.70 14.81
CA LEU A 53 -7.19 -6.55 16.15
C LEU A 53 -7.35 -5.13 16.71
N GLY A 54 -7.80 -4.17 15.90
CA GLY A 54 -7.89 -2.77 16.29
C GLY A 54 -6.53 -2.08 16.44
N GLU A 55 -5.49 -2.65 15.85
CA GLU A 55 -4.16 -2.10 15.87
C GLU A 55 -4.02 -0.94 14.88
N ASP A 56 -3.02 -0.08 15.12
CA ASP A 56 -2.73 1.03 14.22
C ASP A 56 -2.21 0.50 12.87
N VAL A 57 -2.83 0.95 11.78
CA VAL A 57 -2.46 0.62 10.41
C VAL A 57 -1.77 1.80 9.69
N GLY A 58 -1.23 2.73 10.46
CA GLY A 58 -0.52 3.90 9.93
C GLY A 58 0.86 3.49 9.40
N PHE A 59 0.98 3.34 8.09
CA PHE A 59 2.26 3.06 7.45
C PHE A 59 2.79 4.32 6.77
N THR A 60 4.12 4.46 6.76
CA THR A 60 4.79 5.44 5.91
C THR A 60 5.23 4.74 4.63
N CYS A 61 5.25 5.47 3.52
CA CYS A 61 5.76 4.96 2.26
C CYS A 61 7.09 5.63 1.94
N SER A 62 8.17 4.87 2.05
CA SER A 62 9.50 5.32 1.65
C SER A 62 9.63 5.33 0.14
N THR A 63 10.56 6.10 -0.39
CA THR A 63 10.90 6.02 -1.82
C THR A 63 11.88 4.89 -2.07
N ILE A 64 11.88 4.37 -3.29
CA ILE A 64 12.85 3.33 -3.67
C ILE A 64 14.28 3.86 -3.54
N GLU A 65 14.53 5.12 -3.91
CA GLU A 65 15.84 5.74 -3.80
C GLU A 65 16.36 5.75 -2.35
N GLU A 66 15.52 6.09 -1.39
CA GLU A 66 15.88 6.06 0.02
C GLU A 66 16.24 4.66 0.50
N LEU A 67 15.43 3.67 0.12
CA LEU A 67 15.64 2.29 0.52
C LEU A 67 16.84 1.67 -0.17
N ALA A 68 17.06 1.98 -1.44
CA ALA A 68 18.18 1.45 -2.23
C ALA A 68 19.54 1.95 -1.72
N ALA A 69 19.57 3.06 -0.99
CA ALA A 69 20.79 3.54 -0.33
C ALA A 69 21.21 2.66 0.84
N ASN A 70 20.32 1.83 1.37
CA ASN A 70 20.63 0.91 2.46
C ASN A 70 21.37 -0.32 1.89
N LYS A 71 22.52 -0.62 2.49
CA LYS A 71 23.36 -1.75 2.07
C LYS A 71 22.69 -3.12 2.21
N ASP A 72 21.73 -3.22 3.12
CA ASP A 72 20.98 -4.47 3.36
C ASP A 72 20.16 -4.88 2.14
N TYR A 73 19.86 -3.94 1.24
CA TYR A 73 19.10 -4.18 0.02
C TYR A 73 19.97 -4.15 -1.24
N ALA A 74 21.29 -4.25 -1.09
CA ALA A 74 22.20 -4.24 -2.23
C ALA A 74 21.88 -5.43 -3.17
N GLY A 75 21.80 -5.13 -4.47
CA GLY A 75 21.47 -6.14 -5.49
C GLY A 75 19.99 -6.48 -5.62
N ALA A 76 19.12 -5.84 -4.86
CA ALA A 76 17.68 -6.08 -4.96
C ALA A 76 17.11 -5.54 -6.28
N VAL A 77 16.10 -6.26 -6.80
CA VAL A 77 15.22 -5.73 -7.83
C VAL A 77 14.05 -5.08 -7.10
N TRP A 78 13.75 -3.85 -7.45
CA TRP A 78 12.70 -3.07 -6.78
C TRP A 78 11.41 -3.06 -7.59
N ALA A 79 10.28 -3.12 -6.90
CA ALA A 79 8.96 -2.97 -7.49
C ALA A 79 8.05 -2.23 -6.53
N LEU A 80 6.96 -1.66 -7.04
CA LEU A 80 5.91 -1.06 -6.24
C LEU A 80 4.68 -1.96 -6.27
N VAL A 81 4.13 -2.24 -5.10
CA VAL A 81 2.90 -3.03 -4.96
C VAL A 81 1.78 -2.13 -4.50
N ASN A 82 0.72 -2.04 -5.29
CA ASN A 82 -0.44 -1.23 -4.93
C ASN A 82 -1.44 -2.08 -4.14
N VAL A 83 -1.79 -1.62 -2.95
CA VAL A 83 -2.80 -2.23 -2.09
C VAL A 83 -3.84 -1.18 -1.72
N ASP A 84 -5.11 -1.47 -1.94
CA ASP A 84 -6.19 -0.58 -1.56
C ASP A 84 -6.61 -0.87 -0.11
N LEU A 85 -6.03 -0.13 0.84
CA LEU A 85 -6.29 -0.30 2.26
C LEU A 85 -7.71 0.10 2.66
N THR A 86 -8.38 0.92 1.85
CA THR A 86 -9.75 1.39 2.17
C THR A 86 -10.78 0.28 2.09
N LYS A 87 -10.48 -0.81 1.36
CA LYS A 87 -11.38 -1.95 1.19
C LYS A 87 -11.26 -3.00 2.28
N LEU A 88 -10.29 -2.84 3.20
CA LEU A 88 -10.01 -3.81 4.24
C LEU A 88 -10.88 -3.63 5.49
N ASP A 89 -11.44 -2.44 5.69
CA ASP A 89 -12.37 -2.16 6.79
C ASP A 89 -13.81 -2.30 6.30
N SER A 90 -14.53 -3.27 6.85
CA SER A 90 -15.93 -3.53 6.50
C SER A 90 -16.94 -2.72 7.32
N LYS A 91 -16.48 -1.89 8.27
CA LYS A 91 -17.36 -1.12 9.18
C LYS A 91 -17.12 0.39 9.02
N PRO A 92 -17.63 1.01 7.94
CA PRO A 92 -17.48 2.45 7.77
C PRO A 92 -18.24 3.23 8.85
N GLU A 93 -17.64 4.30 9.33
CA GLU A 93 -18.26 5.25 10.23
C GLU A 93 -18.72 6.47 9.46
N ARG A 94 -19.95 6.91 9.67
CA ARG A 94 -20.47 8.12 9.01
C ARG A 94 -20.04 9.37 9.74
N ILE A 95 -19.49 10.31 8.97
CA ILE A 95 -19.14 11.64 9.47
C ILE A 95 -19.73 12.70 8.54
N ASN A 96 -19.96 13.90 9.09
CA ASN A 96 -20.35 15.05 8.30
C ASN A 96 -19.15 15.98 8.17
N ILE A 97 -18.82 16.35 6.95
CA ILE A 97 -17.74 17.30 6.67
C ILE A 97 -18.27 18.41 5.78
N SER A 98 -17.67 19.60 5.89
CA SER A 98 -17.96 20.73 5.03
C SER A 98 -16.77 21.01 4.14
N LEU A 99 -17.02 21.18 2.85
CA LEU A 99 -16.00 21.51 1.86
C LEU A 99 -16.42 22.79 1.10
N PRO A 100 -15.45 23.59 0.67
CA PRO A 100 -15.76 24.69 -0.26
C PRO A 100 -16.45 24.14 -1.50
N ARG A 101 -17.42 24.88 -2.01
CA ARG A 101 -18.26 24.44 -3.12
C ARG A 101 -17.45 24.06 -4.37
N PHE A 102 -16.40 24.82 -4.69
CA PHE A 102 -15.56 24.53 -5.85
C PHE A 102 -14.72 23.25 -5.68
N VAL A 103 -14.29 22.95 -4.46
CA VAL A 103 -13.56 21.72 -4.15
C VAL A 103 -14.47 20.50 -4.35
N LEU A 104 -15.70 20.60 -3.84
CA LEU A 104 -16.67 19.51 -3.99
C LEU A 104 -16.98 19.25 -5.47
N HIS A 105 -17.17 20.29 -6.27
CA HIS A 105 -17.41 20.14 -7.71
C HIS A 105 -16.25 19.46 -8.43
N LYS A 106 -15.00 19.78 -8.05
CA LYS A 106 -13.83 19.13 -8.63
C LYS A 106 -13.75 17.65 -8.25
N ILE A 107 -14.05 17.33 -7.00
CA ILE A 107 -14.09 15.94 -6.53
C ILE A 107 -15.16 15.17 -7.30
N ASP A 108 -16.37 15.70 -7.43
CA ASP A 108 -17.47 15.04 -8.13
C ASP A 108 -17.14 14.76 -9.59
N ALA A 109 -16.52 15.71 -10.28
CA ALA A 109 -16.09 15.52 -11.67
C ALA A 109 -15.01 14.45 -11.79
N TYR A 110 -14.08 14.40 -10.86
CA TYR A 110 -12.99 13.41 -10.84
C TYR A 110 -13.52 12.00 -10.59
N VAL A 111 -14.34 11.82 -9.56
CA VAL A 111 -14.83 10.48 -9.18
C VAL A 111 -15.81 9.91 -10.20
N GLU A 112 -16.62 10.76 -10.83
CA GLU A 112 -17.55 10.34 -11.89
C GLU A 112 -16.81 9.69 -13.07
N LYS A 113 -15.71 10.28 -13.51
CA LYS A 113 -14.89 9.74 -14.59
C LYS A 113 -14.25 8.40 -14.26
N ARG A 114 -14.01 8.13 -12.99
CA ARG A 114 -13.31 6.94 -12.51
C ARG A 114 -14.22 5.90 -11.87
N HIS A 115 -15.53 6.14 -11.88
CA HIS A 115 -16.51 5.26 -11.22
C HIS A 115 -16.19 5.02 -9.74
N GLU A 116 -15.67 6.06 -9.06
CA GLU A 116 -15.42 6.05 -7.62
C GLU A 116 -16.56 6.76 -6.88
N THR A 117 -16.55 6.65 -5.54
CA THR A 117 -17.40 7.45 -4.67
C THR A 117 -16.60 8.59 -4.03
N ARG A 118 -17.30 9.63 -3.54
CA ARG A 118 -16.65 10.70 -2.74
C ARG A 118 -15.90 10.11 -1.55
N SER A 119 -16.54 9.20 -0.81
CA SER A 119 -15.96 8.59 0.38
C SER A 119 -14.70 7.77 0.04
N GLY A 120 -14.74 7.00 -1.01
CA GLY A 120 -13.59 6.22 -1.47
C GLY A 120 -12.42 7.10 -1.87
N PHE A 121 -12.69 8.16 -2.63
CA PHE A 121 -11.67 9.13 -3.02
C PHE A 121 -11.03 9.80 -1.79
N LEU A 122 -11.86 10.32 -0.88
CA LEU A 122 -11.36 11.02 0.31
C LEU A 122 -10.55 10.11 1.21
N ALA A 123 -10.99 8.87 1.42
CA ALA A 123 -10.26 7.88 2.22
C ALA A 123 -8.90 7.56 1.61
N ARG A 124 -8.84 7.35 0.31
CA ARG A 124 -7.59 7.05 -0.41
C ARG A 124 -6.60 8.21 -0.32
N ILE A 125 -7.05 9.43 -0.59
CA ILE A 125 -6.19 10.61 -0.55
C ILE A 125 -5.69 10.90 0.88
N ALA A 126 -6.56 10.71 1.88
CA ALA A 126 -6.17 10.88 3.28
C ALA A 126 -5.07 9.89 3.67
N LEU A 127 -5.20 8.62 3.31
CA LEU A 127 -4.17 7.61 3.58
C LEU A 127 -2.85 7.94 2.88
N GLU A 128 -2.90 8.37 1.64
CA GLU A 128 -1.70 8.77 0.88
C GLU A 128 -0.99 9.96 1.55
N ALA A 129 -1.74 10.98 1.95
CA ALA A 129 -1.18 12.16 2.62
C ALA A 129 -0.55 11.78 3.97
N LEU A 130 -1.22 10.95 4.75
CA LEU A 130 -0.72 10.50 6.06
C LEU A 130 0.52 9.63 5.94
N ALA A 131 0.63 8.84 4.86
CA ALA A 131 1.78 7.98 4.63
C ALA A 131 3.07 8.75 4.31
N HIS A 132 2.96 9.99 3.82
CA HIS A 132 4.08 10.84 3.44
C HIS A 132 4.41 11.92 4.49
N GLU A 133 3.83 11.83 5.65
CA GLU A 133 4.05 12.79 6.74
C GLU A 133 5.39 12.60 7.47
#